data_f04e3d4aa23419d3fc65fbd8511293b4
#
_entry.id   f04e3d4aa23419d3fc65fbd8511293b4
#
_cell.length_a   1.000
_cell.length_b   1.000
_cell.length_c   1.000
_cell.angle_alpha   90.00
_cell.angle_beta   90.00
_cell.angle_gamma   90.00
#
_symmetry.space_group_name_H-M   'P 1'
#
loop_
_entity.id
_entity.type
_entity.pdbx_description
1 polymer ?
#
loop_
_entity_poly.entity_id
_entity_poly.type
_entity_poly.pdbx_seq_one_letter_code
_entity_poly.pdbx_strand_id
1 'polypeptide(L)'
;MALTNKEGWLYFLGEVDFKSGERHQYVKIGKTDYDRPVSDRSNDHQTGNPRLIVEFADSIRTNFIDDLETYMHHRYSTKRVHGEWFLLDENDLADAVSEANRINDLLNEVLSEAKEVKLLYQSESNGSTIEPDSKTESFYESFVTHEKTRVMHKLQQDLVAMEMRKLTSSTTGLDGVTTQSIVTRNPKFDKKSFEAAHQDICEKYQKTESKM
;
A
#
# COMPACT_ATOMS: atom_id res chain seq x y z
N MET A 1 -11.12 -5.80 -4.29
CA MET A 1 -10.97 -5.08 -3.01
C MET A 1 -11.86 -3.85 -3.11
N ALA A 2 -12.76 -3.60 -2.17
CA ALA A 2 -13.58 -2.38 -2.18
C ALA A 2 -12.69 -1.20 -1.77
N LEU A 3 -13.03 0.00 -2.24
CA LEU A 3 -12.36 1.23 -1.83
C LEU A 3 -12.42 1.39 -0.30
N THR A 4 -11.31 1.75 0.31
CA THR A 4 -11.21 1.93 1.76
C THR A 4 -11.51 3.39 2.12
N ASN A 5 -12.75 3.69 2.52
CA ASN A 5 -13.07 5.02 3.02
C ASN A 5 -12.34 5.26 4.35
N LYS A 6 -11.15 5.89 4.26
CA LYS A 6 -10.33 6.32 5.38
C LYS A 6 -9.78 7.71 5.11
N GLU A 7 -10.09 8.66 5.98
CA GLU A 7 -9.58 10.05 5.85
C GLU A 7 -8.12 10.16 6.25
N GLY A 8 -7.39 11.03 5.53
CA GLY A 8 -6.00 11.32 5.85
C GLY A 8 -5.40 12.35 4.89
N TRP A 9 -4.09 12.50 4.99
CA TRP A 9 -3.29 13.42 4.18
C TRP A 9 -2.24 12.66 3.41
N LEU A 10 -2.19 12.84 2.09
CA LEU A 10 -1.06 12.47 1.26
C LEU A 10 -0.05 13.62 1.29
N TYR A 11 1.22 13.31 1.52
CA TYR A 11 2.27 14.31 1.60
C TYR A 11 3.47 13.97 0.71
N PHE A 12 4.23 15.00 0.36
CA PHE A 12 5.45 14.93 -0.43
C PHE A 12 6.59 15.55 0.39
N LEU A 13 7.32 14.73 1.14
CA LEU A 13 8.47 15.20 1.92
C LEU A 13 9.76 15.05 1.12
N GLY A 14 10.66 16.00 1.27
CA GLY A 14 11.95 15.93 0.63
C GLY A 14 13.06 16.45 1.51
N GLU A 15 14.30 16.28 1.05
CA GLU A 15 15.50 16.66 1.77
C GLU A 15 16.07 17.96 1.20
N VAL A 16 16.47 18.85 2.11
CA VAL A 16 17.16 20.12 1.77
C VAL A 16 18.51 20.13 2.47
N ASP A 17 19.56 20.50 1.76
CA ASP A 17 20.86 20.70 2.37
C ASP A 17 20.82 21.84 3.38
N PHE A 18 21.29 21.59 4.57
CA PHE A 18 21.18 22.53 5.69
C PHE A 18 21.99 23.84 5.48
N LYS A 19 23.07 23.79 4.69
CA LYS A 19 23.96 24.93 4.47
C LYS A 19 23.62 25.71 3.20
N SER A 20 23.41 25.00 2.10
CA SER A 20 23.13 25.61 0.79
C SER A 20 21.67 25.94 0.58
N GLY A 21 20.75 25.27 1.28
CA GLY A 21 19.32 25.32 1.01
C GLY A 21 18.92 24.60 -0.27
N GLU A 22 19.84 23.81 -0.86
CA GLU A 22 19.58 23.09 -2.09
C GLU A 22 18.66 21.91 -1.86
N ARG A 23 17.64 21.77 -2.70
CA ARG A 23 16.71 20.62 -2.69
C ARG A 23 17.34 19.42 -3.34
N HIS A 24 17.22 18.27 -2.69
CA HIS A 24 17.54 16.99 -3.30
C HIS A 24 16.34 16.44 -4.08
N GLN A 25 16.64 15.59 -5.07
CA GLN A 25 15.60 14.95 -5.90
C GLN A 25 14.90 13.78 -5.21
N TYR A 26 15.29 13.44 -3.98
CA TYR A 26 14.63 12.38 -3.23
C TYR A 26 13.37 12.92 -2.56
N VAL A 27 12.22 12.37 -2.97
CA VAL A 27 10.90 12.74 -2.47
C VAL A 27 10.24 11.52 -1.86
N LYS A 28 9.81 11.64 -0.62
CA LYS A 28 8.97 10.65 0.04
C LYS A 28 7.52 10.96 -0.27
N ILE A 29 6.83 10.02 -0.91
CA ILE A 29 5.38 10.03 -1.05
C ILE A 29 4.82 9.17 0.08
N GLY A 30 4.11 9.77 1.01
CA GLY A 30 3.61 9.07 2.19
C GLY A 30 2.27 9.61 2.66
N LYS A 31 1.75 8.97 3.71
CA LYS A 31 0.45 9.34 4.30
C LYS A 31 0.51 9.54 5.80
N THR A 32 -0.46 10.27 6.29
CA THR A 32 -0.77 10.35 7.73
C THR A 32 -2.28 10.34 7.93
N ASP A 33 -2.72 9.93 9.12
CA ASP A 33 -4.12 9.97 9.50
C ASP A 33 -4.61 11.42 9.61
N TYR A 34 -5.90 11.63 9.46
CA TYR A 34 -6.50 12.97 9.40
C TYR A 34 -6.21 13.84 10.63
N ASP A 35 -6.20 13.24 11.82
CA ASP A 35 -5.97 13.90 13.11
C ASP A 35 -4.49 14.11 13.44
N ARG A 36 -3.58 13.60 12.59
CA ARG A 36 -2.13 13.75 12.76
C ARG A 36 -1.54 14.71 11.72
N PRO A 37 -0.99 15.87 12.15
CA PRO A 37 -0.38 16.82 11.23
C PRO A 37 0.78 16.23 10.43
N VAL A 38 0.96 16.67 9.19
CA VAL A 38 2.11 16.26 8.34
C VAL A 38 3.44 16.70 8.95
N SER A 39 3.45 17.83 9.68
CA SER A 39 4.63 18.29 10.44
C SER A 39 5.16 17.27 11.44
N ASP A 40 4.28 16.48 12.07
CA ASP A 40 4.71 15.41 12.97
C ASP A 40 5.42 14.30 12.22
N ARG A 41 4.99 14.01 10.98
CA ARG A 41 5.67 13.03 10.12
C ARG A 41 7.03 13.54 9.64
N SER A 42 7.13 14.84 9.32
CA SER A 42 8.41 15.47 8.99
C SER A 42 9.39 15.34 10.16
N ASN A 43 8.93 15.58 11.39
CA ASN A 43 9.73 15.45 12.61
C ASN A 43 10.17 14.00 12.88
N ASP A 44 9.29 13.01 12.66
CA ASP A 44 9.65 11.59 12.77
C ASP A 44 10.81 11.24 11.83
N HIS A 45 10.76 11.73 10.58
CA HIS A 45 11.79 11.47 9.56
C HIS A 45 13.03 12.32 9.77
N GLN A 46 12.94 13.46 10.46
CA GLN A 46 14.08 14.30 10.81
C GLN A 46 15.03 13.61 11.79
N THR A 47 14.52 12.72 12.64
CA THR A 47 15.33 12.04 13.65
C THR A 47 16.44 11.20 12.99
N GLY A 48 17.69 11.59 13.23
CA GLY A 48 18.88 10.93 12.66
C GLY A 48 19.20 11.31 11.21
N ASN A 49 18.40 12.16 10.55
CA ASN A 49 18.74 12.67 9.23
C ASN A 49 19.55 13.98 9.35
N PRO A 50 20.78 14.06 8.76
CA PRO A 50 21.60 15.26 8.79
C PRO A 50 21.12 16.37 7.84
N ARG A 51 20.11 16.10 7.01
CA ARG A 51 19.48 17.06 6.11
C ARG A 51 18.14 17.49 6.67
N LEU A 52 17.69 18.67 6.29
CA LEU A 52 16.39 19.18 6.69
C LEU A 52 15.26 18.47 5.90
N ILE A 53 14.31 17.88 6.59
CA ILE A 53 13.11 17.28 5.99
C ILE A 53 12.01 18.34 5.95
N VAL A 54 11.53 18.64 4.75
CA VAL A 54 10.47 19.63 4.53
C VAL A 54 9.42 19.13 3.55
N GLU A 55 8.23 19.72 3.59
CA GLU A 55 7.22 19.50 2.56
C GLU A 55 7.65 20.19 1.26
N PHE A 56 7.69 19.42 0.16
CA PHE A 56 8.02 19.93 -1.17
C PHE A 56 6.80 20.40 -1.93
N ALA A 57 5.62 19.99 -1.52
CA ALA A 57 4.34 20.43 -2.04
C ALA A 57 3.29 20.38 -0.92
N ASP A 58 2.20 21.13 -1.11
CA ASP A 58 1.07 21.10 -0.19
C ASP A 58 0.51 19.69 -0.07
N SER A 59 0.23 19.28 1.15
CA SER A 59 -0.38 17.99 1.42
C SER A 59 -1.84 17.95 0.93
N ILE A 60 -2.26 16.81 0.40
CA ILE A 60 -3.57 16.61 -0.20
C ILE A 60 -4.47 15.87 0.79
N ARG A 61 -5.55 16.52 1.22
CA ARG A 61 -6.59 15.86 2.02
C ARG A 61 -7.42 14.93 1.14
N THR A 62 -7.66 13.73 1.63
CA THR A 62 -8.46 12.74 0.92
C THR A 62 -9.31 11.91 1.88
N ASN A 63 -10.43 11.38 1.38
CA ASN A 63 -11.25 10.40 2.07
C ASN A 63 -10.83 8.94 1.78
N PHE A 64 -9.80 8.73 0.94
CA PHE A 64 -9.34 7.43 0.46
C PHE A 64 -7.81 7.34 0.52
N ILE A 65 -7.24 7.65 1.68
CA ILE A 65 -5.79 7.82 1.81
C ILE A 65 -4.99 6.55 1.45
N ASP A 66 -5.51 5.36 1.81
CA ASP A 66 -4.83 4.10 1.52
C ASP A 66 -4.82 3.78 0.02
N ASP A 67 -5.94 4.08 -0.67
CA ASP A 67 -6.07 3.85 -2.11
C ASP A 67 -5.23 4.87 -2.90
N LEU A 68 -5.27 6.15 -2.52
CA LEU A 68 -4.51 7.21 -3.18
C LEU A 68 -3.00 6.99 -3.04
N GLU A 69 -2.50 6.71 -1.83
CA GLU A 69 -1.07 6.41 -1.61
C GLU A 69 -0.64 5.17 -2.42
N THR A 70 -1.45 4.10 -2.39
CA THR A 70 -1.16 2.87 -3.14
C THR A 70 -1.07 3.15 -4.64
N TYR A 71 -2.01 3.94 -5.18
CA TYR A 71 -1.98 4.35 -6.59
C TYR A 71 -0.69 5.12 -6.91
N MET A 72 -0.35 6.14 -6.12
CA MET A 72 0.84 6.95 -6.33
C MET A 72 2.14 6.13 -6.28
N HIS A 73 2.23 5.21 -5.33
CA HIS A 73 3.38 4.30 -5.23
C HIS A 73 3.53 3.38 -6.45
N HIS A 74 2.43 2.90 -7.02
CA HIS A 74 2.45 2.12 -8.25
C HIS A 74 2.76 2.97 -9.48
N ARG A 75 2.16 4.15 -9.59
CA ARG A 75 2.35 5.07 -10.72
C ARG A 75 3.80 5.48 -10.89
N TYR A 76 4.50 5.74 -9.79
CA TYR A 76 5.90 6.15 -9.79
C TYR A 76 6.88 5.01 -9.41
N SER A 77 6.46 3.76 -9.52
CA SER A 77 7.26 2.59 -9.12
C SER A 77 8.61 2.49 -9.81
N THR A 78 8.72 2.92 -11.08
CA THR A 78 9.99 2.94 -11.84
C THR A 78 10.99 3.98 -11.32
N LYS A 79 10.54 4.97 -10.58
CA LYS A 79 11.36 6.02 -9.95
C LYS A 79 11.60 5.74 -8.45
N ARG A 80 11.11 4.61 -7.93
CA ARG A 80 11.29 4.23 -6.54
C ARG A 80 12.73 3.86 -6.26
N VAL A 81 13.32 4.46 -5.24
CA VAL A 81 14.69 4.21 -4.81
C VAL A 81 14.71 3.21 -3.64
N HIS A 82 13.93 3.50 -2.61
CA HIS A 82 13.86 2.64 -1.44
C HIS A 82 12.59 2.95 -0.62
N GLY A 83 11.87 1.91 -0.17
CA GLY A 83 10.66 2.08 0.63
C GLY A 83 9.64 3.00 -0.06
N GLU A 84 9.37 4.15 0.53
CA GLU A 84 8.45 5.18 0.03
C GLU A 84 9.18 6.40 -0.56
N TRP A 85 10.49 6.27 -0.82
CA TRP A 85 11.33 7.29 -1.42
C TRP A 85 11.48 7.09 -2.92
N PHE A 86 11.33 8.18 -3.67
CA PHE A 86 11.34 8.24 -5.13
C PHE A 86 12.35 9.30 -5.59
N LEU A 87 12.98 9.06 -6.75
CA LEU A 87 13.82 10.03 -7.43
C LEU A 87 12.94 10.86 -8.36
N LEU A 88 12.54 12.04 -7.92
CA LEU A 88 11.65 12.95 -8.64
C LEU A 88 12.33 14.31 -8.80
N ASP A 89 12.55 14.73 -10.05
CA ASP A 89 12.93 16.12 -10.30
C ASP A 89 11.73 17.08 -10.12
N GLU A 90 11.92 18.37 -10.36
CA GLU A 90 10.88 19.37 -10.15
C GLU A 90 9.64 19.13 -11.05
N ASN A 91 9.85 18.70 -12.30
CA ASN A 91 8.76 18.39 -13.23
C ASN A 91 8.02 17.13 -12.80
N ASP A 92 8.76 16.09 -12.44
CA ASP A 92 8.20 14.85 -11.91
C ASP A 92 7.36 15.09 -10.64
N LEU A 93 7.84 15.96 -9.74
CA LEU A 93 7.10 16.31 -8.54
C LEU A 93 5.82 17.08 -8.87
N ALA A 94 5.89 18.05 -9.79
CA ALA A 94 4.71 18.79 -10.23
C ALA A 94 3.68 17.86 -10.86
N ASP A 95 4.12 16.94 -11.72
CA ASP A 95 3.26 15.92 -12.32
C ASP A 95 2.66 14.99 -11.25
N ALA A 96 3.44 14.60 -10.23
CA ALA A 96 2.96 13.75 -9.16
C ALA A 96 1.88 14.43 -8.32
N VAL A 97 2.05 15.70 -7.99
CA VAL A 97 1.05 16.49 -7.25
C VAL A 97 -0.23 16.67 -8.09
N SER A 98 -0.08 17.00 -9.38
CA SER A 98 -1.21 17.13 -10.31
C SER A 98 -1.99 15.83 -10.45
N GLU A 99 -1.29 14.72 -10.62
CA GLU A 99 -1.90 13.39 -10.75
C GLU A 99 -2.59 12.95 -9.45
N ALA A 100 -1.97 13.21 -8.29
CA ALA A 100 -2.59 12.92 -7.00
C ALA A 100 -3.90 13.69 -6.79
N ASN A 101 -3.94 14.97 -7.15
CA ASN A 101 -5.17 15.77 -7.10
C ASN A 101 -6.23 15.21 -8.06
N ARG A 102 -5.87 14.92 -9.30
CA ARG A 102 -6.77 14.33 -10.29
C ARG A 102 -7.41 13.03 -9.80
N ILE A 103 -6.62 12.12 -9.22
CA ILE A 103 -7.13 10.87 -8.68
C ILE A 103 -7.99 11.12 -7.43
N ASN A 104 -7.59 12.04 -6.56
CA ASN A 104 -8.39 12.42 -5.38
C ASN A 104 -9.78 12.94 -5.78
N ASP A 105 -9.86 13.75 -6.85
CA ASP A 105 -11.13 14.26 -7.35
C ASP A 105 -12.01 13.11 -7.85
N LEU A 106 -11.47 12.18 -8.64
CA LEU A 106 -12.20 10.98 -9.09
C LEU A 106 -12.70 10.11 -7.91
N LEU A 107 -11.87 9.94 -6.87
CA LEU A 107 -12.27 9.19 -5.69
C LEU A 107 -13.37 9.92 -4.89
N ASN A 108 -13.34 11.24 -4.85
CA ASN A 108 -14.36 12.05 -4.18
C ASN A 108 -15.72 12.00 -4.89
N GLU A 109 -15.75 11.84 -6.22
CA GLU A 109 -16.99 11.66 -6.99
C GLU A 109 -17.80 10.44 -6.52
N VAL A 110 -17.11 9.36 -6.07
CA VAL A 110 -17.75 8.11 -5.62
C VAL A 110 -17.84 7.99 -4.09
N LEU A 111 -17.57 9.07 -3.35
CA LEU A 111 -17.51 9.02 -1.88
C LEU A 111 -18.86 8.62 -1.25
N SER A 112 -19.96 9.12 -1.77
CA SER A 112 -21.31 8.81 -1.26
C SER A 112 -21.65 7.33 -1.46
N GLU A 113 -21.40 6.83 -2.67
CA GLU A 113 -21.62 5.42 -3.02
C GLU A 113 -20.70 4.50 -2.22
N ALA A 114 -19.43 4.88 -2.03
CA ALA A 114 -18.49 4.09 -1.22
C ALA A 114 -18.94 3.97 0.25
N LYS A 115 -19.50 5.04 0.82
CA LYS A 115 -20.05 5.01 2.18
C LYS A 115 -21.28 4.12 2.28
N GLU A 116 -22.19 4.21 1.30
CA GLU A 116 -23.37 3.37 1.23
C GLU A 116 -23.00 1.89 1.08
N VAL A 117 -22.13 1.57 0.14
CA VAL A 117 -21.64 0.20 -0.10
C VAL A 117 -20.96 -0.38 1.15
N LYS A 118 -20.19 0.43 1.87
CA LYS A 118 -19.56 0.01 3.14
C LYS A 118 -20.62 -0.43 4.18
N LEU A 119 -21.73 0.30 4.28
CA LEU A 119 -22.82 -0.09 5.16
C LEU A 119 -23.51 -1.38 4.71
N LEU A 120 -23.68 -1.56 3.39
CA LEU A 120 -24.22 -2.79 2.83
C LEU A 120 -23.34 -4.02 3.13
N TYR A 121 -22.01 -3.89 3.08
CA TYR A 121 -21.11 -4.98 3.46
C TYR A 121 -21.16 -5.35 4.95
N GLN A 122 -21.64 -4.45 5.79
CA GLN A 122 -21.83 -4.69 7.22
C GLN A 122 -23.21 -5.25 7.56
N SER A 123 -24.14 -5.24 6.62
CA SER A 123 -25.49 -5.78 6.81
C SER A 123 -25.51 -7.30 6.62
N GLU A 124 -26.36 -7.98 7.37
CA GLU A 124 -26.58 -9.41 7.16
C GLU A 124 -27.34 -9.64 5.85
N SER A 125 -26.93 -10.67 5.11
CA SER A 125 -27.69 -11.09 3.91
C SER A 125 -29.06 -11.63 4.31
N ASN A 126 -30.09 -11.17 3.59
CA ASN A 126 -31.45 -11.73 3.74
C ASN A 126 -31.60 -13.08 3.02
N GLY A 127 -30.55 -13.60 2.38
CA GLY A 127 -30.54 -14.87 1.65
C GLY A 127 -31.32 -14.85 0.30
N SER A 128 -31.88 -13.71 -0.09
CA SER A 128 -32.55 -13.59 -1.40
C SER A 128 -31.56 -13.27 -2.52
N THR A 129 -31.93 -13.66 -3.74
CA THR A 129 -31.24 -13.28 -4.97
C THR A 129 -32.15 -12.37 -5.80
N ILE A 130 -31.52 -11.51 -6.60
CA ILE A 130 -32.25 -10.69 -7.59
C ILE A 130 -31.99 -11.25 -8.99
N GLU A 131 -32.97 -11.14 -9.86
CA GLU A 131 -32.76 -11.42 -11.27
C GLU A 131 -31.87 -10.33 -11.88
N PRO A 132 -30.81 -10.70 -12.62
CA PRO A 132 -29.97 -9.71 -13.27
C PRO A 132 -30.73 -8.99 -14.39
N ASP A 133 -30.54 -7.69 -14.46
CA ASP A 133 -30.94 -6.88 -15.62
C ASP A 133 -29.71 -6.58 -16.50
N SER A 134 -29.92 -5.98 -17.65
CA SER A 134 -28.86 -5.67 -18.62
C SER A 134 -27.73 -4.78 -18.02
N LYS A 135 -28.06 -3.95 -17.03
CA LYS A 135 -27.10 -3.08 -16.35
C LYS A 135 -26.22 -3.88 -15.41
N THR A 136 -26.80 -4.76 -14.60
CA THR A 136 -26.06 -5.63 -13.68
C THR A 136 -25.22 -6.66 -14.43
N GLU A 137 -25.71 -7.18 -15.56
CA GLU A 137 -24.92 -8.05 -16.46
C GLU A 137 -23.71 -7.32 -17.02
N SER A 138 -23.88 -6.09 -17.52
CA SER A 138 -22.76 -5.27 -18.04
C SER A 138 -21.71 -4.95 -16.95
N PHE A 139 -22.13 -4.64 -15.72
CA PHE A 139 -21.22 -4.45 -14.61
C PHE A 139 -20.43 -5.73 -14.27
N TYR A 140 -21.12 -6.87 -14.26
CA TYR A 140 -20.48 -8.15 -14.01
C TYR A 140 -19.46 -8.51 -15.11
N GLU A 141 -19.78 -8.32 -16.38
CA GLU A 141 -18.87 -8.53 -17.50
C GLU A 141 -17.64 -7.62 -17.41
N SER A 142 -17.83 -6.34 -17.06
CA SER A 142 -16.75 -5.39 -16.83
C SER A 142 -15.87 -5.84 -15.69
N PHE A 143 -16.44 -6.21 -14.55
CA PHE A 143 -15.71 -6.74 -13.40
C PHE A 143 -14.88 -7.97 -13.77
N VAL A 144 -15.48 -8.96 -14.46
CA VAL A 144 -14.78 -10.18 -14.89
C VAL A 144 -13.65 -9.84 -15.86
N THR A 145 -13.83 -8.88 -16.75
CA THR A 145 -12.81 -8.45 -17.70
C THR A 145 -11.61 -7.82 -16.99
N HIS A 146 -11.87 -6.91 -16.04
CA HIS A 146 -10.80 -6.32 -15.22
C HIS A 146 -10.09 -7.36 -14.36
N GLU A 147 -10.82 -8.31 -13.78
CA GLU A 147 -10.23 -9.38 -12.98
C GLU A 147 -9.34 -10.32 -13.82
N LYS A 148 -9.78 -10.69 -15.03
CA LYS A 148 -8.95 -11.45 -15.99
C LYS A 148 -7.67 -10.69 -16.33
N THR A 149 -7.77 -9.40 -16.62
CA THR A 149 -6.61 -8.54 -16.92
C THR A 149 -5.64 -8.48 -15.75
N ARG A 150 -6.15 -8.30 -14.53
CA ARG A 150 -5.36 -8.29 -13.30
C ARG A 150 -4.59 -9.60 -13.10
N VAL A 151 -5.28 -10.73 -13.28
CA VAL A 151 -4.67 -12.07 -13.15
C VAL A 151 -3.60 -12.29 -14.21
N MET A 152 -3.85 -11.89 -15.46
CA MET A 152 -2.86 -11.99 -16.55
C MET A 152 -1.62 -11.13 -16.30
N HIS A 153 -1.79 -9.88 -15.86
CA HIS A 153 -0.66 -9.02 -15.51
C HIS A 153 0.15 -9.58 -14.33
N LYS A 154 -0.53 -10.14 -13.33
CA LYS A 154 0.13 -10.81 -12.20
C LYS A 154 0.97 -12.00 -12.67
N LEU A 155 0.43 -12.83 -13.55
CA LEU A 155 1.17 -13.96 -14.13
C LEU A 155 2.39 -13.47 -14.92
N GLN A 156 2.25 -12.46 -15.77
CA GLN A 156 3.37 -11.87 -16.50
C GLN A 156 4.45 -11.32 -15.56
N GLN A 157 4.06 -10.64 -14.52
CA GLN A 157 4.96 -10.13 -13.48
C GLN A 157 5.75 -11.27 -12.81
N ASP A 158 5.05 -12.37 -12.45
CA ASP A 158 5.68 -13.52 -11.82
C ASP A 158 6.67 -14.23 -12.77
N LEU A 159 6.34 -14.33 -14.07
CA LEU A 159 7.25 -14.87 -15.08
C LEU A 159 8.52 -14.01 -15.21
N VAL A 160 8.38 -12.71 -15.31
CA VAL A 160 9.53 -11.78 -15.36
C VAL A 160 10.36 -11.87 -14.07
N ALA A 161 9.73 -11.94 -12.91
CA ALA A 161 10.42 -12.13 -11.64
C ALA A 161 11.21 -13.44 -11.58
N MET A 162 10.68 -14.52 -12.15
CA MET A 162 11.41 -15.78 -12.29
C MET A 162 12.65 -15.64 -13.19
N GLU A 163 12.53 -14.98 -14.34
CA GLU A 163 13.67 -14.73 -15.23
C GLU A 163 14.74 -13.87 -14.56
N MET A 164 14.33 -12.79 -13.89
CA MET A 164 15.25 -11.97 -13.08
C MET A 164 15.94 -12.82 -12.02
N ARG A 165 15.23 -13.72 -11.36
CA ARG A 165 15.82 -14.61 -10.35
C ARG A 165 16.84 -15.57 -10.94
N LYS A 166 16.59 -16.11 -12.13
CA LYS A 166 17.57 -16.94 -12.86
C LYS A 166 18.83 -16.14 -13.17
N LEU A 167 18.68 -14.91 -13.67
CA LEU A 167 19.82 -14.04 -14.01
C LEU A 167 20.65 -13.65 -12.77
N THR A 168 20.00 -13.36 -11.66
CA THR A 168 20.68 -12.98 -10.41
C THR A 168 21.23 -14.18 -9.63
N SER A 169 20.70 -15.41 -9.90
CA SER A 169 21.14 -16.64 -9.25
C SER A 169 21.24 -16.52 -7.73
N SER A 170 22.43 -16.70 -7.16
CA SER A 170 22.69 -16.60 -5.72
C SER A 170 23.10 -15.20 -5.26
N THR A 171 23.15 -14.21 -6.15
CA THR A 171 23.50 -12.82 -5.78
C THR A 171 22.36 -12.15 -5.03
N THR A 172 22.68 -11.02 -4.35
CA THR A 172 21.70 -10.23 -3.59
C THR A 172 20.74 -9.42 -4.48
N GLY A 173 20.96 -9.37 -5.78
CA GLY A 173 20.10 -8.65 -6.73
C GLY A 173 20.88 -8.06 -7.90
N LEU A 174 20.27 -7.08 -8.55
CA LEU A 174 20.86 -6.28 -9.62
C LEU A 174 21.18 -4.89 -9.05
N ASP A 175 22.45 -4.48 -9.22
CA ASP A 175 22.91 -3.18 -8.71
C ASP A 175 22.12 -2.02 -9.33
N GLY A 176 21.67 -1.09 -8.48
CA GLY A 176 20.85 0.05 -8.87
C GLY A 176 19.41 -0.29 -9.33
N VAL A 177 19.02 -1.56 -9.37
CA VAL A 177 17.70 -1.98 -9.87
C VAL A 177 16.87 -2.67 -8.82
N THR A 178 17.40 -3.73 -8.18
CA THR A 178 16.67 -4.50 -7.17
C THR A 178 17.61 -5.19 -6.21
N THR A 179 17.18 -5.27 -4.95
CA THR A 179 17.79 -6.11 -3.94
C THR A 179 16.84 -7.25 -3.60
N GLN A 180 17.37 -8.48 -3.53
CA GLN A 180 16.62 -9.63 -3.06
C GLN A 180 16.89 -9.80 -1.57
N SER A 181 15.90 -9.56 -0.74
CA SER A 181 15.99 -9.94 0.66
C SER A 181 15.85 -11.46 0.77
N ILE A 182 16.87 -12.13 1.27
CA ILE A 182 16.72 -13.50 1.77
C ILE A 182 15.90 -13.36 3.05
N VAL A 183 14.59 -13.51 2.93
CA VAL A 183 13.75 -13.66 4.11
C VAL A 183 14.03 -15.06 4.65
N THR A 184 14.96 -15.16 5.59
CA THR A 184 15.06 -16.33 6.47
C THR A 184 13.75 -16.37 7.25
N ARG A 185 12.76 -17.09 6.73
CA ARG A 185 11.57 -17.38 7.52
C ARG A 185 12.05 -18.20 8.70
N ASN A 186 12.00 -17.62 9.89
CA ASN A 186 12.11 -18.43 11.10
C ASN A 186 11.17 -19.61 10.93
N PRO A 187 11.64 -20.85 11.13
CA PRO A 187 10.78 -22.01 11.00
C PRO A 187 9.55 -21.76 11.87
N LYS A 188 8.37 -21.83 11.26
CA LYS A 188 7.13 -21.73 12.04
C LYS A 188 7.15 -22.86 13.05
N PHE A 189 6.89 -22.53 14.32
CA PHE A 189 6.72 -23.52 15.36
C PHE A 189 5.60 -24.48 14.95
N ASP A 190 5.95 -25.74 14.74
CA ASP A 190 4.97 -26.79 14.41
C ASP A 190 4.26 -27.22 15.68
N LYS A 191 3.17 -26.50 15.97
CA LYS A 191 2.35 -26.73 17.15
C LYS A 191 1.83 -28.17 17.21
N LYS A 192 1.41 -28.78 16.09
CA LYS A 192 0.87 -30.14 16.05
C LYS A 192 1.92 -31.18 16.41
N SER A 193 3.10 -31.08 15.84
CA SER A 193 4.20 -31.98 16.14
C SER A 193 4.68 -31.82 17.60
N PHE A 194 4.69 -30.59 18.11
CA PHE A 194 5.04 -30.32 19.50
C PHE A 194 4.01 -30.89 20.47
N GLU A 195 2.71 -30.69 20.23
CA GLU A 195 1.63 -31.23 21.06
C GLU A 195 1.65 -32.76 21.07
N ALA A 196 1.92 -33.39 19.92
CA ALA A 196 2.02 -34.85 19.85
C ALA A 196 3.24 -35.43 20.62
N ALA A 197 4.36 -34.68 20.62
CA ALA A 197 5.58 -35.11 21.32
C ALA A 197 5.60 -34.77 22.82
N HIS A 198 4.80 -33.80 23.25
CA HIS A 198 4.85 -33.20 24.59
C HIS A 198 3.44 -33.01 25.19
N GLN A 199 2.60 -34.03 25.12
CA GLN A 199 1.20 -33.97 25.55
C GLN A 199 1.08 -33.58 27.03
N ASP A 200 1.95 -34.13 27.88
CA ASP A 200 2.04 -33.83 29.30
C ASP A 200 2.30 -32.37 29.63
N ILE A 201 3.12 -31.73 28.82
CA ILE A 201 3.41 -30.28 28.93
C ILE A 201 2.20 -29.48 28.49
N CYS A 202 1.59 -29.85 27.35
CA CYS A 202 0.45 -29.13 26.80
C CYS A 202 -0.76 -29.17 27.75
N GLU A 203 -1.06 -30.33 28.36
CA GLU A 203 -2.15 -30.46 29.33
C GLU A 203 -1.95 -29.58 30.57
N LYS A 204 -0.70 -29.43 31.04
CA LYS A 204 -0.36 -28.61 32.20
C LYS A 204 -0.58 -27.11 31.96
N TYR A 205 -0.51 -26.64 30.70
CA TYR A 205 -0.61 -25.23 30.33
C TYR A 205 -1.87 -24.90 29.54
N GLN A 206 -2.79 -25.83 29.34
CA GLN A 206 -4.11 -25.54 28.79
C GLN A 206 -4.88 -24.62 29.74
N LYS A 207 -5.17 -23.40 29.32
CA LYS A 207 -6.11 -22.54 30.04
C LYS A 207 -7.52 -23.07 29.80
N THR A 208 -8.17 -23.50 30.84
CA THR A 208 -9.60 -23.77 30.82
C THR A 208 -10.32 -22.42 30.67
N GLU A 209 -10.83 -22.12 29.50
CA GLU A 209 -11.79 -21.03 29.33
C GLU A 209 -13.08 -21.45 30.03
N SER A 210 -13.33 -20.91 31.21
CA SER A 210 -14.65 -20.96 31.81
C SER A 210 -15.58 -20.09 31.02
N LYS A 211 -16.47 -20.66 30.23
CA LYS A 211 -17.63 -19.96 29.70
C LYS A 211 -18.48 -19.48 30.88
N MET A 212 -18.53 -18.15 31.07
CA MET A 212 -19.64 -17.52 31.78
C MET A 212 -20.82 -17.38 30.84
#